data_1a12ca9eaac81308ff78b4d3cf1ab03d
#
_entry.id   1a12ca9eaac81308ff78b4d3cf1ab03d
#
_cell.length_a   1.000
_cell.length_b   1.000
_cell.length_c   1.000
_cell.angle_alpha   90.00
_cell.angle_beta   90.00
_cell.angle_gamma   90.00
#
_symmetry.space_group_name_H-M   'P 1'
#
loop_
_entity.id
_entity.type
_entity.pdbx_description
1 polymer ?
#
loop_
_entity_poly.entity_id
_entity_poly.type
_entity_poly.pdbx_seq_one_letter_code
_entity_poly.pdbx_strand_id
1 'polypeptide(L)'
;ATLAGKAQTDQVNYLFEKGQKQLANADFNTFDRLSFIKNVSDPIFKILYQIHRDLGIETLSETNSSPIATNYNATSLFDINLLNKKFFLKTDIQSQYKEQLELGKLLFFDPALSANNSLSCSSCHHPELAFTDGKAKSLGNDQSTEVARNAPTLVNALFSGAYFHDLRADQ
;
A
#
# COMPACT_ATOMS: atom_id res chain seq x y z
N ALA A 1 12.62 34.63 -11.32
CA ALA A 1 11.75 33.78 -10.44
C ALA A 1 10.62 34.69 -9.96
N THR A 2 9.36 34.25 -10.14
CA THR A 2 8.20 34.93 -9.57
C THR A 2 8.23 34.83 -8.05
N LEU A 3 7.60 35.77 -7.33
CA LEU A 3 7.49 35.71 -5.84
C LEU A 3 6.89 34.35 -5.34
N ALA A 4 5.92 33.81 -6.09
CA ALA A 4 5.35 32.50 -5.82
C ALA A 4 6.40 31.38 -5.91
N GLY A 5 7.24 31.36 -6.94
CA GLY A 5 8.30 30.35 -7.09
C GLY A 5 9.35 30.39 -5.99
N LYS A 6 9.65 31.59 -5.45
CA LYS A 6 10.57 31.74 -4.32
C LYS A 6 9.96 31.13 -3.04
N ALA A 7 8.70 31.42 -2.73
CA ALA A 7 8.02 30.87 -1.56
C ALA A 7 7.93 29.34 -1.59
N GLN A 8 7.66 28.75 -2.75
CA GLN A 8 7.65 27.29 -2.93
C GLN A 8 9.06 26.70 -2.73
N THR A 9 10.10 27.33 -3.26
CA THR A 9 11.49 26.88 -3.07
C THR A 9 11.88 26.91 -1.60
N ASP A 10 11.57 27.99 -0.89
CA ASP A 10 11.86 28.14 0.55
C ASP A 10 11.13 27.06 1.37
N GLN A 11 9.88 26.78 1.04
CA GLN A 11 9.10 25.73 1.69
C GLN A 11 9.67 24.32 1.43
N VAL A 12 10.08 24.00 0.21
CA VAL A 12 10.73 22.74 -0.15
C VAL A 12 12.02 22.59 0.67
N ASN A 13 12.89 23.59 0.66
CA ASN A 13 14.14 23.55 1.41
C ASN A 13 13.89 23.32 2.92
N TYR A 14 12.96 24.07 3.51
CA TYR A 14 12.57 23.90 4.90
C TYR A 14 12.15 22.46 5.23
N LEU A 15 11.30 21.85 4.39
CA LEU A 15 10.80 20.49 4.60
C LEU A 15 11.92 19.45 4.48
N PHE A 16 12.84 19.60 3.54
CA PHE A 16 14.00 18.72 3.38
C PHE A 16 14.96 18.85 4.57
N GLU A 17 15.28 20.07 5.02
CA GLU A 17 16.11 20.29 6.21
C GLU A 17 15.47 19.70 7.47
N LYS A 18 14.15 19.88 7.63
CA LYS A 18 13.38 19.28 8.74
C LYS A 18 13.51 17.76 8.73
N GLY A 19 13.35 17.15 7.54
CA GLY A 19 13.49 15.70 7.36
C GLY A 19 14.89 15.21 7.69
N GLN A 20 15.92 15.87 7.18
CA GLN A 20 17.32 15.55 7.47
C GLN A 20 17.61 15.60 8.97
N LYS A 21 17.18 16.65 9.67
CA LYS A 21 17.37 16.78 11.13
C LYS A 21 16.69 15.66 11.92
N GLN A 22 15.50 15.25 11.53
CA GLN A 22 14.78 14.16 12.18
C GLN A 22 15.47 12.81 11.95
N LEU A 23 15.92 12.53 10.73
CA LEU A 23 16.58 11.26 10.39
C LEU A 23 18.00 11.16 10.96
N ALA A 24 18.77 12.26 11.00
CA ALA A 24 20.13 12.25 11.54
C ALA A 24 20.21 11.85 13.01
N ASN A 25 19.15 12.07 13.78
CA ASN A 25 19.08 11.76 15.21
C ASN A 25 18.11 10.59 15.52
N ALA A 26 17.66 9.87 14.48
CA ALA A 26 16.66 8.83 14.64
C ALA A 26 17.28 7.50 15.09
N ASP A 27 16.75 6.91 16.16
CA ASP A 27 16.95 5.49 16.45
C ASP A 27 15.90 4.66 15.69
N PHE A 28 16.34 3.60 15.05
CA PHE A 28 15.48 2.78 14.18
C PHE A 28 14.23 2.23 14.90
N ASN A 29 14.38 1.82 16.17
CA ASN A 29 13.30 1.15 16.91
C ASN A 29 12.29 2.13 17.50
N THR A 30 12.74 3.35 17.84
CA THR A 30 11.90 4.37 18.51
C THR A 30 11.44 5.48 17.57
N PHE A 31 11.90 5.51 16.33
CA PHE A 31 11.53 6.53 15.35
C PHE A 31 10.04 6.50 15.02
N ASP A 32 9.35 7.61 15.25
CA ASP A 32 7.94 7.78 14.90
C ASP A 32 7.76 8.00 13.38
N ARG A 33 7.67 6.89 12.66
CA ARG A 33 7.52 6.86 11.20
C ARG A 33 6.25 7.54 10.74
N LEU A 34 5.14 7.36 11.47
CA LEU A 34 3.86 7.95 11.09
C LEU A 34 3.91 9.47 11.19
N SER A 35 4.47 10.00 12.27
CA SER A 35 4.68 11.43 12.44
C SER A 35 5.59 12.00 11.35
N PHE A 36 6.68 11.30 11.00
CA PHE A 36 7.58 11.69 9.91
C PHE A 36 6.84 11.74 8.56
N ILE A 37 6.07 10.71 8.23
CA ILE A 37 5.30 10.68 6.97
C ILE A 37 4.31 11.84 6.92
N LYS A 38 3.54 12.07 7.99
CA LYS A 38 2.53 13.14 8.04
C LYS A 38 3.12 14.56 8.01
N ASN A 39 4.28 14.76 8.63
CA ASN A 39 4.81 16.10 8.87
C ASN A 39 6.01 16.46 7.97
N VAL A 40 6.54 15.51 7.21
CA VAL A 40 7.66 15.70 6.28
C VAL A 40 7.31 15.15 4.89
N SER A 41 7.10 13.82 4.77
CA SER A 41 6.97 13.18 3.46
C SER A 41 5.71 13.62 2.71
N ASP A 42 4.54 13.65 3.36
CA ASP A 42 3.29 14.07 2.73
C ASP A 42 3.26 15.57 2.37
N PRO A 43 3.75 16.51 3.21
CA PRO A 43 3.94 17.89 2.79
C PRO A 43 4.92 18.07 1.62
N ILE A 44 6.03 17.32 1.56
CA ILE A 44 6.93 17.31 0.41
C ILE A 44 6.19 16.83 -0.84
N PHE A 45 5.45 15.72 -0.75
CA PHE A 45 4.66 15.21 -1.86
C PHE A 45 3.68 16.26 -2.39
N LYS A 46 2.94 16.92 -1.49
CA LYS A 46 1.98 17.97 -1.84
C LYS A 46 2.61 19.18 -2.54
N ILE A 47 3.72 19.67 -2.02
CA ILE A 47 4.38 20.85 -2.61
C ILE A 47 5.00 20.51 -3.98
N LEU A 48 5.59 19.32 -4.13
CA LEU A 48 6.13 18.89 -5.42
C LEU A 48 5.01 18.67 -6.45
N TYR A 49 3.87 18.11 -6.05
CA TYR A 49 2.69 18.01 -6.91
C TYR A 49 2.21 19.39 -7.36
N GLN A 50 2.13 20.37 -6.45
CA GLN A 50 1.73 21.73 -6.79
C GLN A 50 2.71 22.41 -7.78
N ILE A 51 4.02 22.27 -7.53
CA ILE A 51 5.05 22.79 -8.43
C ILE A 51 4.94 22.16 -9.82
N HIS A 52 4.73 20.85 -9.87
CA HIS A 52 4.51 20.10 -11.12
C HIS A 52 3.34 20.68 -11.92
N ARG A 53 2.21 20.92 -11.26
CA ARG A 53 1.01 21.54 -11.86
C ARG A 53 1.27 22.98 -12.33
N ASP A 54 1.93 23.79 -11.51
CA ASP A 54 2.19 25.19 -11.80
C ASP A 54 3.16 25.37 -12.99
N LEU A 55 4.05 24.39 -13.20
CA LEU A 55 4.96 24.36 -14.34
C LEU A 55 4.33 23.82 -15.63
N GLY A 56 3.11 23.26 -15.57
CA GLY A 56 2.44 22.67 -16.72
C GLY A 56 3.17 21.45 -17.28
N ILE A 57 3.90 20.71 -16.45
CA ILE A 57 4.60 19.49 -16.87
C ILE A 57 3.58 18.35 -16.98
N GLU A 58 3.56 17.68 -18.12
CA GLU A 58 2.68 16.52 -18.34
C GLU A 58 3.07 15.33 -17.44
N THR A 59 2.07 14.66 -16.88
CA THR A 59 2.26 13.45 -16.09
C THR A 59 2.37 12.23 -16.99
N LEU A 60 2.94 11.14 -16.47
CA LEU A 60 2.96 9.84 -17.18
C LEU A 60 1.56 9.33 -17.51
N SER A 61 0.54 9.68 -16.72
CA SER A 61 -0.85 9.32 -17.03
C SER A 61 -1.44 10.08 -18.21
N GLU A 62 -0.92 11.25 -18.53
CA GLU A 62 -1.33 12.06 -19.69
C GLU A 62 -0.59 11.63 -20.96
N THR A 63 0.64 11.15 -20.83
CA THR A 63 1.49 10.76 -21.97
C THR A 63 1.42 9.26 -22.30
N ASN A 64 0.96 8.42 -21.37
CA ASN A 64 0.95 6.97 -21.52
C ASN A 64 -0.49 6.43 -21.57
N SER A 65 -0.79 5.60 -22.59
CA SER A 65 -2.10 4.95 -22.75
C SER A 65 -2.32 3.74 -21.84
N SER A 66 -1.25 3.19 -21.28
CA SER A 66 -1.32 2.03 -20.38
C SER A 66 -1.54 2.46 -18.93
N PRO A 67 -2.29 1.67 -18.13
CA PRO A 67 -2.39 1.93 -16.70
C PRO A 67 -1.00 1.93 -16.03
N ILE A 68 -0.80 2.84 -15.10
CA ILE A 68 0.40 2.95 -14.29
C ILE A 68 0.06 2.75 -12.81
N ALA A 69 1.02 2.26 -12.02
CA ALA A 69 0.80 1.86 -10.62
C ALA A 69 0.35 3.02 -9.73
N THR A 70 0.87 4.22 -9.97
CA THR A 70 0.61 5.40 -9.16
C THR A 70 -0.32 6.36 -9.88
N ASN A 71 -1.33 6.85 -9.17
CA ASN A 71 -2.18 7.92 -9.66
C ASN A 71 -1.47 9.27 -9.48
N TYR A 72 -0.97 9.84 -10.56
CA TYR A 72 -0.28 11.13 -10.55
C TYR A 72 -1.19 12.35 -10.26
N ASN A 73 -2.51 12.15 -10.20
CA ASN A 73 -3.45 13.19 -9.75
C ASN A 73 -3.76 13.11 -8.24
N ALA A 74 -3.17 12.15 -7.52
CA ALA A 74 -3.28 12.08 -6.08
C ALA A 74 -2.58 13.29 -5.43
N THR A 75 -3.25 13.92 -4.49
CA THR A 75 -2.76 15.16 -3.85
C THR A 75 -2.12 14.91 -2.49
N SER A 76 -2.07 13.66 -2.04
CA SER A 76 -1.51 13.25 -0.74
C SER A 76 -1.07 11.80 -0.80
N LEU A 77 -0.06 11.44 0.00
CA LEU A 77 0.34 10.04 0.24
C LEU A 77 -0.77 9.23 0.93
N PHE A 78 -1.74 9.89 1.56
CA PHE A 78 -2.90 9.27 2.20
C PHE A 78 -4.15 9.27 1.31
N ASP A 79 -4.04 9.67 0.04
CA ASP A 79 -5.15 9.59 -0.89
C ASP A 79 -5.53 8.13 -1.14
N ILE A 80 -6.78 7.77 -0.94
CA ILE A 80 -7.29 6.42 -1.14
C ILE A 80 -7.12 5.93 -2.59
N ASN A 81 -6.96 6.86 -3.53
CA ASN A 81 -6.72 6.58 -4.94
C ASN A 81 -5.25 6.75 -5.35
N LEU A 82 -4.31 6.90 -4.39
CA LEU A 82 -2.88 7.04 -4.70
C LEU A 82 -2.37 5.87 -5.55
N LEU A 83 -2.77 4.65 -5.19
CA LEU A 83 -2.44 3.46 -5.98
C LEU A 83 -3.58 3.14 -6.93
N ASN A 84 -3.23 2.94 -8.19
CA ASN A 84 -4.17 2.67 -9.26
C ASN A 84 -4.57 1.18 -9.29
N LYS A 85 -5.71 0.85 -8.73
CA LYS A 85 -6.22 -0.53 -8.67
C LYS A 85 -6.26 -1.21 -10.04
N LYS A 86 -6.52 -0.47 -11.14
CA LYS A 86 -6.56 -1.03 -12.49
C LYS A 86 -5.21 -1.54 -12.98
N PHE A 87 -4.12 -1.00 -12.45
CA PHE A 87 -2.78 -1.50 -12.77
C PHE A 87 -2.53 -2.88 -12.15
N PHE A 88 -3.00 -3.08 -10.91
CA PHE A 88 -2.76 -4.30 -10.15
C PHE A 88 -3.79 -5.42 -10.43
N LEU A 89 -4.95 -5.08 -11.02
CA LEU A 89 -5.95 -6.06 -11.42
C LEU A 89 -5.66 -6.56 -12.83
N LYS A 90 -5.79 -7.88 -13.05
CA LYS A 90 -5.77 -8.44 -14.39
C LYS A 90 -6.92 -7.88 -15.23
N THR A 91 -6.69 -7.62 -16.50
CA THR A 91 -7.61 -6.88 -17.39
C THR A 91 -8.99 -7.51 -17.56
N ASP A 92 -9.08 -8.82 -17.50
CA ASP A 92 -10.33 -9.60 -17.60
C ASP A 92 -11.26 -9.44 -16.38
N ILE A 93 -10.69 -9.05 -15.24
CA ILE A 93 -11.42 -8.86 -13.97
C ILE A 93 -12.16 -7.49 -13.92
N GLN A 94 -11.72 -6.51 -14.69
CA GLN A 94 -12.18 -5.12 -14.54
C GLN A 94 -13.67 -4.90 -14.85
N SER A 95 -14.26 -5.67 -15.77
CA SER A 95 -15.67 -5.53 -16.16
C SER A 95 -16.66 -6.07 -15.11
N GLN A 96 -16.22 -7.01 -14.26
CA GLN A 96 -17.05 -7.68 -13.24
C GLN A 96 -16.47 -7.48 -11.83
N TYR A 97 -15.74 -6.39 -11.64
CA TYR A 97 -15.00 -6.15 -10.39
C TYR A 97 -15.87 -6.20 -9.12
N LYS A 98 -17.09 -5.67 -9.19
CA LYS A 98 -18.00 -5.63 -8.03
C LYS A 98 -18.48 -7.03 -7.65
N GLU A 99 -18.90 -7.80 -8.64
CA GLU A 99 -19.38 -9.18 -8.46
C GLU A 99 -18.26 -10.08 -7.95
N GLN A 100 -17.07 -9.92 -8.47
CA GLN A 100 -15.89 -10.67 -8.03
C GLN A 100 -15.45 -10.28 -6.60
N LEU A 101 -15.57 -9.00 -6.22
CA LEU A 101 -15.32 -8.55 -4.86
C LEU A 101 -16.28 -9.22 -3.87
N GLU A 102 -17.57 -9.27 -4.18
CA GLU A 102 -18.57 -9.91 -3.33
C GLU A 102 -18.35 -11.45 -3.26
N LEU A 103 -18.05 -12.08 -4.40
CA LEU A 103 -17.67 -13.50 -4.43
C LEU A 103 -16.41 -13.74 -3.57
N GLY A 104 -15.39 -12.91 -3.71
CA GLY A 104 -14.16 -13.00 -2.92
C GLY A 104 -14.39 -12.89 -1.41
N LYS A 105 -15.30 -12.02 -0.98
CA LYS A 105 -15.72 -11.92 0.42
C LYS A 105 -16.39 -13.22 0.92
N LEU A 106 -17.26 -13.81 0.11
CA LEU A 106 -17.89 -15.08 0.46
C LEU A 106 -16.84 -16.19 0.58
N LEU A 107 -15.99 -16.34 -0.44
CA LEU A 107 -14.95 -17.37 -0.47
C LEU A 107 -13.90 -17.20 0.64
N PHE A 108 -13.67 -15.99 1.11
CA PHE A 108 -12.74 -15.74 2.22
C PHE A 108 -13.16 -16.47 3.52
N PHE A 109 -14.45 -16.61 3.76
CA PHE A 109 -15.01 -17.30 4.91
C PHE A 109 -15.46 -18.75 4.61
N ASP A 110 -15.52 -19.13 3.34
CA ASP A 110 -16.00 -20.44 2.92
C ASP A 110 -14.85 -21.46 2.89
N PRO A 111 -14.96 -22.60 3.60
CA PRO A 111 -13.94 -23.65 3.59
C PRO A 111 -13.91 -24.49 2.30
N ALA A 112 -14.80 -24.26 1.34
CA ALA A 112 -14.90 -25.04 0.10
C ALA A 112 -13.61 -25.09 -0.73
N LEU A 113 -12.72 -24.10 -0.56
CA LEU A 113 -11.42 -24.06 -1.26
C LEU A 113 -10.34 -24.93 -0.60
N SER A 114 -10.59 -25.49 0.60
CA SER A 114 -9.66 -26.40 1.25
C SER A 114 -9.97 -27.87 0.90
N ALA A 115 -8.92 -28.71 0.86
CA ALA A 115 -9.02 -30.09 0.38
C ALA A 115 -10.06 -30.95 1.15
N ASN A 116 -10.29 -30.65 2.43
CA ASN A 116 -11.20 -31.39 3.32
C ASN A 116 -12.35 -30.50 3.83
N ASN A 117 -12.57 -29.34 3.26
CA ASN A 117 -13.58 -28.37 3.68
C ASN A 117 -13.49 -27.96 5.17
N SER A 118 -12.29 -27.98 5.76
CA SER A 118 -12.10 -27.67 7.19
C SER A 118 -11.53 -26.30 7.46
N LEU A 119 -10.93 -25.66 6.47
CA LEU A 119 -10.24 -24.36 6.60
C LEU A 119 -10.72 -23.37 5.56
N SER A 120 -10.95 -22.15 5.98
CA SER A 120 -11.12 -21.00 5.11
C SER A 120 -9.90 -20.07 5.21
N CYS A 121 -9.81 -19.05 4.35
CA CYS A 121 -8.79 -18.03 4.47
C CYS A 121 -8.84 -17.32 5.84
N SER A 122 -10.06 -17.08 6.35
CA SER A 122 -10.29 -16.46 7.65
C SER A 122 -9.83 -17.30 8.84
N SER A 123 -9.55 -18.59 8.66
CA SER A 123 -9.00 -19.46 9.73
C SER A 123 -7.59 -19.05 10.18
N CYS A 124 -6.84 -18.34 9.30
CA CYS A 124 -5.50 -17.83 9.60
C CYS A 124 -5.38 -16.32 9.41
N HIS A 125 -6.33 -15.69 8.72
CA HIS A 125 -6.34 -14.25 8.46
C HIS A 125 -7.58 -13.61 9.08
N HIS A 126 -7.53 -13.39 10.40
CA HIS A 126 -8.67 -12.87 11.17
C HIS A 126 -8.90 -11.38 10.90
N PRO A 127 -10.08 -10.96 10.41
CA PRO A 127 -10.36 -9.55 10.14
C PRO A 127 -10.12 -8.61 11.34
N GLU A 128 -10.48 -9.07 12.55
CA GLU A 128 -10.31 -8.35 13.81
C GLU A 128 -8.84 -8.16 14.23
N LEU A 129 -7.93 -8.96 13.67
CA LEU A 129 -6.48 -8.87 13.88
C LEU A 129 -5.76 -8.30 12.64
N ALA A 130 -6.40 -7.39 11.93
CA ALA A 130 -5.90 -6.83 10.68
C ALA A 130 -5.51 -7.89 9.64
N PHE A 131 -6.32 -8.97 9.56
CA PHE A 131 -6.10 -10.12 8.68
C PHE A 131 -4.78 -10.87 8.92
N THR A 132 -4.34 -10.93 10.18
CA THR A 132 -3.29 -11.84 10.67
C THR A 132 -3.92 -12.87 11.62
N ASP A 133 -3.15 -13.83 12.14
CA ASP A 133 -3.59 -14.69 13.24
C ASP A 133 -3.11 -14.23 14.62
N GLY A 134 -2.39 -13.10 14.68
CA GLY A 134 -1.85 -12.51 15.91
C GLY A 134 -0.73 -13.33 16.57
N LYS A 135 -0.21 -14.36 15.91
CA LYS A 135 0.82 -15.26 16.44
C LYS A 135 2.20 -14.95 15.85
N ALA A 136 3.25 -15.27 16.57
CA ALA A 136 4.63 -15.19 16.06
C ALA A 136 4.90 -16.32 15.04
N LYS A 137 4.25 -17.46 15.19
CA LYS A 137 4.23 -18.58 14.26
C LYS A 137 2.81 -19.12 14.16
N SER A 138 2.36 -19.27 12.93
CA SER A 138 1.01 -19.81 12.66
C SER A 138 0.95 -21.32 12.81
N LEU A 139 -0.26 -21.84 12.94
CA LEU A 139 -0.51 -23.26 12.79
C LEU A 139 -0.58 -23.65 11.30
N GLY A 140 -0.12 -24.82 10.97
CA GLY A 140 -0.24 -25.41 9.65
C GLY A 140 -1.68 -25.81 9.30
N ASN A 141 -1.86 -26.37 8.12
CA ASN A 141 -3.18 -26.81 7.64
C ASN A 141 -3.81 -27.92 8.52
N ASP A 142 -3.00 -28.61 9.33
CA ASP A 142 -3.45 -29.60 10.31
C ASP A 142 -3.96 -28.96 11.61
N GLN A 143 -3.86 -27.65 11.76
CA GLN A 143 -4.23 -26.86 12.94
C GLN A 143 -3.56 -27.32 14.25
N SER A 144 -2.47 -28.08 14.15
CA SER A 144 -1.75 -28.65 15.29
C SER A 144 -0.25 -28.38 15.24
N THR A 145 0.35 -28.39 14.08
CA THR A 145 1.80 -28.20 13.88
C THR A 145 2.12 -26.72 13.62
N GLU A 146 3.05 -26.14 14.37
CA GLU A 146 3.54 -24.79 14.08
C GLU A 146 4.35 -24.77 12.79
N VAL A 147 4.09 -23.76 11.94
CA VAL A 147 4.92 -23.45 10.78
C VAL A 147 6.02 -22.45 11.13
N ALA A 148 7.01 -22.30 10.25
CA ALA A 148 8.19 -21.47 10.52
C ALA A 148 7.88 -19.97 10.66
N ARG A 149 6.74 -19.49 10.13
CA ARG A 149 6.37 -18.08 10.02
C ARG A 149 4.93 -17.84 10.42
N ASN A 150 4.60 -16.56 10.71
CA ASN A 150 3.22 -16.13 10.97
C ASN A 150 2.42 -15.93 9.68
N ALA A 151 1.09 -15.83 9.82
CA ALA A 151 0.20 -15.38 8.76
C ALA A 151 0.38 -13.86 8.59
N PRO A 152 0.90 -13.36 7.44
CA PRO A 152 1.05 -11.93 7.21
C PRO A 152 -0.33 -11.28 7.04
N THR A 153 -0.39 -9.96 7.27
CA THR A 153 -1.62 -9.21 6.98
C THR A 153 -1.97 -9.26 5.50
N LEU A 154 -3.27 -9.32 5.19
CA LEU A 154 -3.79 -9.17 3.83
C LEU A 154 -4.17 -7.71 3.50
N VAL A 155 -4.00 -6.79 4.46
CA VAL A 155 -4.24 -5.37 4.18
C VAL A 155 -3.31 -4.90 3.07
N ASN A 156 -3.89 -4.32 2.02
CA ASN A 156 -3.17 -3.87 0.82
C ASN A 156 -2.49 -4.98 0.00
N ALA A 157 -2.82 -6.25 0.19
CA ALA A 157 -2.23 -7.37 -0.57
C ALA A 157 -2.41 -7.23 -2.10
N LEU A 158 -3.49 -6.57 -2.56
CA LEU A 158 -3.71 -6.26 -3.98
C LEU A 158 -2.52 -5.53 -4.62
N PHE A 159 -1.83 -4.67 -3.86
CA PHE A 159 -0.75 -3.83 -4.37
C PHE A 159 0.64 -4.47 -4.25
N SER A 160 0.69 -5.73 -3.81
CA SER A 160 1.94 -6.49 -3.71
C SER A 160 2.23 -7.22 -5.03
N GLY A 161 3.40 -7.03 -5.60
CA GLY A 161 3.83 -7.74 -6.81
C GLY A 161 4.25 -9.19 -6.56
N ALA A 162 4.47 -9.56 -5.29
CA ALA A 162 4.82 -10.91 -4.89
C ALA A 162 4.33 -11.19 -3.46
N TYR A 163 4.06 -12.46 -3.17
CA TYR A 163 3.47 -12.89 -1.92
C TYR A 163 4.42 -13.76 -1.11
N PHE A 164 4.08 -13.91 0.15
CA PHE A 164 4.89 -14.50 1.21
C PHE A 164 6.15 -13.68 1.54
N HIS A 165 6.73 -13.95 2.69
CA HIS A 165 7.90 -13.22 3.18
C HIS A 165 9.14 -13.42 2.31
N ASP A 166 9.25 -14.56 1.65
CA ASP A 166 10.34 -14.93 0.75
C ASP A 166 10.01 -14.72 -0.75
N LEU A 167 8.88 -14.03 -1.04
CA LEU A 167 8.46 -13.66 -2.39
C LEU A 167 8.35 -14.87 -3.35
N ARG A 168 8.01 -16.07 -2.82
CA ARG A 168 7.97 -17.32 -3.60
C ARG A 168 6.73 -17.47 -4.49
N ALA A 169 5.77 -16.57 -4.38
CA ALA A 169 4.60 -16.54 -5.24
C ALA A 169 4.40 -15.12 -5.82
N ASP A 170 4.06 -15.03 -7.08
CA ASP A 170 3.69 -13.84 -7.83
C ASP A 170 2.18 -13.73 -8.03
N GLN A 171 1.74 -12.58 -8.58
CA GLN A 171 0.33 -12.33 -8.92
C GLN A 171 -0.12 -13.15 -10.13
#